data_2ca3d67a812b251da688457ae26e6e66
#
_entry.id   2ca3d67a812b251da688457ae26e6e66
#
_cell.length_a   1.000
_cell.length_b   1.000
_cell.length_c   1.000
_cell.angle_alpha   90.00
_cell.angle_beta   90.00
_cell.angle_gamma   90.00
#
_symmetry.space_group_name_H-M   'P 1'
#
loop_
_entity.id
_entity.type
_entity.pdbx_description
1 polymer ?
#
loop_
_entity_poly.entity_id
_entity_poly.type
_entity_poly.pdbx_seq_one_letter_code
_entity_poly.pdbx_strand_id
1 'polypeptide(L)'
;MTWRILALSAIGCAALLVAIAGTWLYLLPGAPARGTAPAISKDETEATLAALKPPKRTRPLIAIVGINDMTETTDYLMPYGILARADVADVLTLATRPGPVALYPALKVQPHTTITEFDAAHPDGADYVIVPAMSREDDALALQWIRTQASKGAIVIGVCVGAKVVANTGLLDGRQATTHWYSVRDLQKYPAIRYVADRRLVVDRGVATTTGITASMPMALTLVEAIAGRAKSEAVARDIGLAHWDARHRSEAFRFTRPFAVTAITNTLAFWNREQLGIALTSGIDEVSLALVADAWSRTYRSRALTFAATAEAQTSRG
;
A
#
# COMPACT_ATOMS: atom_id res chain seq x y z
N MET A 1 -31.49 15.51 45.93
CA MET A 1 -31.78 16.38 44.76
C MET A 1 -30.64 16.33 43.72
N THR A 2 -29.38 16.31 44.12
CA THR A 2 -28.21 16.31 43.24
C THR A 2 -28.09 15.05 42.34
N TRP A 3 -28.35 13.85 42.83
CA TRP A 3 -28.25 12.61 42.04
C TRP A 3 -29.21 12.58 40.86
N ARG A 4 -30.47 13.04 41.05
CA ARG A 4 -31.47 13.07 39.96
C ARG A 4 -31.07 14.08 38.87
N ILE A 5 -30.51 15.21 39.25
CA ILE A 5 -30.04 16.23 38.30
C ILE A 5 -28.84 15.67 37.50
N LEU A 6 -27.88 15.01 38.15
CA LEU A 6 -26.74 14.38 37.50
C LEU A 6 -27.20 13.28 36.52
N ALA A 7 -28.15 12.43 36.95
CA ALA A 7 -28.69 11.38 36.08
C ALA A 7 -29.42 11.95 34.86
N LEU A 8 -30.27 12.97 35.03
CA LEU A 8 -30.95 13.63 33.91
C LEU A 8 -29.97 14.34 32.97
N SER A 9 -28.93 14.97 33.51
CA SER A 9 -27.88 15.59 32.69
C SER A 9 -27.11 14.53 31.88
N ALA A 10 -26.78 13.39 32.48
CA ALA A 10 -26.10 12.30 31.78
C ALA A 10 -26.95 11.69 30.67
N ILE A 11 -28.27 11.50 30.91
CA ILE A 11 -29.21 11.02 29.89
C ILE A 11 -29.33 12.05 28.74
N GLY A 12 -29.45 13.35 29.08
CA GLY A 12 -29.50 14.42 28.09
C GLY A 12 -28.25 14.47 27.21
N CYS A 13 -27.06 14.37 27.81
CA CYS A 13 -25.80 14.29 27.07
C CYS A 13 -25.73 13.05 26.17
N ALA A 14 -26.14 11.89 26.67
CA ALA A 14 -26.16 10.66 25.88
C ALA A 14 -27.13 10.78 24.70
N ALA A 15 -28.32 11.30 24.90
CA ALA A 15 -29.30 11.53 23.83
C ALA A 15 -28.77 12.52 22.78
N LEU A 16 -28.11 13.59 23.20
CA LEU A 16 -27.48 14.55 22.31
C LEU A 16 -26.36 13.91 21.46
N LEU A 17 -25.50 13.10 22.08
CA LEU A 17 -24.44 12.38 21.37
C LEU A 17 -25.01 11.40 20.34
N VAL A 18 -26.08 10.67 20.68
CA VAL A 18 -26.77 9.77 19.76
C VAL A 18 -27.39 10.55 18.59
N ALA A 19 -28.01 11.70 18.87
CA ALA A 19 -28.59 12.55 17.84
C ALA A 19 -27.51 13.11 16.88
N ILE A 20 -26.36 13.58 17.41
CA ILE A 20 -25.24 14.07 16.63
C ILE A 20 -24.66 12.92 15.76
N ALA A 21 -24.41 11.74 16.35
CA ALA A 21 -23.91 10.59 15.62
C ALA A 21 -24.89 10.11 14.53
N GLY A 22 -26.18 10.07 14.85
CA GLY A 22 -27.24 9.72 13.88
C GLY A 22 -27.32 10.70 12.72
N THR A 23 -27.25 12.01 13.01
CA THR A 23 -27.24 13.06 11.99
C THR A 23 -26.00 12.95 11.12
N TRP A 24 -24.82 12.80 11.73
CA TRP A 24 -23.58 12.59 11.00
C TRP A 24 -23.67 11.38 10.06
N LEU A 25 -24.15 10.24 10.56
CA LEU A 25 -24.31 9.04 9.78
C LEU A 25 -25.31 9.22 8.63
N TYR A 26 -26.42 9.92 8.88
CA TYR A 26 -27.43 10.23 7.86
C TYR A 26 -26.87 11.10 6.72
N LEU A 27 -26.01 12.07 7.05
CA LEU A 27 -25.38 12.97 6.09
C LEU A 27 -24.28 12.31 5.25
N LEU A 28 -23.77 11.14 5.65
CA LEU A 28 -22.78 10.41 4.85
C LEU A 28 -23.40 9.99 3.50
N PRO A 29 -22.61 10.03 2.43
CA PRO A 29 -23.04 9.58 1.13
C PRO A 29 -23.44 8.09 1.15
N GLY A 30 -24.41 7.72 0.35
CA GLY A 30 -24.80 6.32 0.09
C GLY A 30 -23.68 5.56 -0.63
N ALA A 31 -23.95 4.29 -0.93
CA ALA A 31 -23.06 3.51 -1.78
C ALA A 31 -22.85 4.19 -3.14
N PRO A 32 -21.64 4.16 -3.70
CA PRO A 32 -21.39 4.76 -5.00
C PRO A 32 -22.22 4.06 -6.08
N ALA A 33 -22.67 4.82 -7.06
CA ALA A 33 -23.37 4.26 -8.21
C ALA A 33 -22.46 3.26 -8.96
N ARG A 34 -23.07 2.24 -9.55
CA ARG A 34 -22.33 1.34 -10.45
C ARG A 34 -21.89 2.11 -11.69
N GLY A 35 -20.69 1.85 -12.18
CA GLY A 35 -20.14 2.49 -13.37
C GLY A 35 -18.83 1.86 -13.77
N THR A 36 -18.39 2.12 -14.97
CA THR A 36 -17.10 1.67 -15.50
C THR A 36 -16.03 2.73 -15.25
N ALA A 37 -14.81 2.29 -14.99
CA ALA A 37 -13.66 3.20 -14.92
C ALA A 37 -13.40 3.82 -16.31
N PRO A 38 -12.98 5.10 -16.38
CA PRO A 38 -12.61 5.72 -17.65
C PRO A 38 -11.54 4.93 -18.40
N ALA A 39 -11.66 4.89 -19.71
CA ALA A 39 -10.68 4.21 -20.56
C ALA A 39 -9.30 4.88 -20.46
N ILE A 40 -8.26 4.10 -20.70
CA ILE A 40 -6.88 4.57 -20.86
C ILE A 40 -6.53 4.41 -22.34
N SER A 41 -5.95 5.44 -22.92
CA SER A 41 -5.51 5.37 -24.31
C SER A 41 -4.32 4.42 -24.46
N LYS A 42 -4.12 3.93 -25.66
CA LYS A 42 -2.95 3.10 -25.99
C LYS A 42 -1.66 3.91 -25.79
N ASP A 43 -1.66 5.16 -26.23
CA ASP A 43 -0.50 6.07 -26.09
C ASP A 43 -0.14 6.31 -24.62
N GLU A 44 -1.14 6.48 -23.73
CA GLU A 44 -0.90 6.62 -22.29
C GLU A 44 -0.29 5.34 -21.70
N THR A 45 -0.76 4.17 -22.14
CA THR A 45 -0.21 2.88 -21.70
C THR A 45 1.23 2.71 -22.17
N GLU A 46 1.51 3.00 -23.44
CA GLU A 46 2.86 2.92 -24.02
C GLU A 46 3.81 3.93 -23.35
N ALA A 47 3.36 5.15 -23.10
CA ALA A 47 4.14 6.16 -22.37
C ALA A 47 4.46 5.72 -20.95
N THR A 48 3.50 5.10 -20.25
CA THR A 48 3.70 4.55 -18.91
C THR A 48 4.76 3.44 -18.91
N LEU A 49 4.66 2.49 -19.85
CA LEU A 49 5.64 1.40 -19.97
C LEU A 49 7.01 1.93 -20.34
N ALA A 50 7.09 2.91 -21.26
CA ALA A 50 8.36 3.53 -21.64
C ALA A 50 9.04 4.25 -20.46
N ALA A 51 8.26 4.97 -19.64
CA ALA A 51 8.74 5.68 -18.47
C ALA A 51 9.19 4.75 -17.32
N LEU A 52 8.72 3.51 -17.31
CA LEU A 52 9.06 2.49 -16.33
C LEU A 52 10.16 1.52 -16.81
N LYS A 53 10.76 1.72 -17.98
CA LYS A 53 11.90 0.88 -18.40
C LYS A 53 13.06 0.99 -17.42
N PRO A 54 13.83 -0.12 -17.23
CA PRO A 54 14.98 -0.10 -16.33
C PRO A 54 15.95 1.03 -16.66
N PRO A 55 16.29 1.90 -15.70
CA PRO A 55 17.10 3.08 -15.99
C PRO A 55 18.60 2.77 -16.12
N LYS A 56 19.09 1.65 -15.56
CA LYS A 56 20.54 1.39 -15.46
C LYS A 56 20.94 -0.02 -15.91
N ARG A 57 20.23 -1.07 -15.47
CA ARG A 57 20.64 -2.49 -15.64
C ARG A 57 19.63 -3.26 -16.47
N THR A 58 20.08 -4.21 -17.27
CA THR A 58 19.21 -5.16 -18.00
C THR A 58 18.47 -6.10 -17.06
N ARG A 59 19.13 -6.58 -15.97
CA ARG A 59 18.50 -7.21 -14.81
C ARG A 59 18.50 -6.17 -13.69
N PRO A 60 17.40 -5.45 -13.49
CA PRO A 60 17.35 -4.34 -12.56
C PRO A 60 17.38 -4.79 -11.11
N LEU A 61 17.90 -3.92 -10.23
CA LEU A 61 17.86 -4.07 -8.79
C LEU A 61 16.69 -3.28 -8.24
N ILE A 62 15.77 -3.95 -7.56
CA ILE A 62 14.56 -3.38 -6.98
C ILE A 62 14.67 -3.43 -5.45
N ALA A 63 14.56 -2.28 -4.82
CA ALA A 63 14.56 -2.14 -3.36
C ALA A 63 13.17 -1.76 -2.86
N ILE A 64 12.60 -2.53 -1.94
CA ILE A 64 11.33 -2.24 -1.27
C ILE A 64 11.64 -1.83 0.15
N VAL A 65 11.50 -0.54 0.48
CA VAL A 65 11.95 0.00 1.77
C VAL A 65 10.79 0.12 2.76
N GLY A 66 11.00 -0.37 3.98
CA GLY A 66 10.05 -0.20 5.08
C GLY A 66 10.72 0.37 6.33
N ILE A 67 9.94 1.00 7.21
CA ILE A 67 10.36 1.32 8.57
C ILE A 67 10.02 0.15 9.49
N ASN A 68 10.85 -0.06 10.51
CA ASN A 68 10.70 -1.23 11.39
C ASN A 68 9.42 -1.21 12.24
N ASP A 69 8.89 -0.02 12.58
CA ASP A 69 7.79 0.12 13.52
C ASP A 69 6.42 -0.26 12.94
N MET A 70 6.15 0.16 11.71
CA MET A 70 4.87 -0.15 11.05
C MET A 70 4.92 0.24 9.56
N THR A 71 4.97 -0.76 8.70
CA THR A 71 4.87 -0.65 7.24
C THR A 71 3.64 -1.42 6.78
N GLU A 72 2.95 -0.96 5.74
CA GLU A 72 1.73 -1.61 5.26
C GLU A 72 2.03 -2.97 4.62
N THR A 73 1.28 -4.01 5.03
CA THR A 73 1.53 -5.42 4.69
C THR A 73 1.53 -5.68 3.18
N THR A 74 0.47 -5.24 2.52
CA THR A 74 0.27 -5.55 1.10
C THR A 74 1.15 -4.67 0.20
N ASP A 75 1.44 -3.44 0.60
CA ASP A 75 2.33 -2.55 -0.13
C ASP A 75 3.79 -3.04 -0.10
N TYR A 76 4.17 -3.78 0.94
CA TYR A 76 5.52 -4.30 1.12
C TYR A 76 5.68 -5.70 0.52
N LEU A 77 4.79 -6.64 0.83
CA LEU A 77 4.92 -8.05 0.44
C LEU A 77 4.39 -8.39 -0.95
N MET A 78 3.32 -7.72 -1.41
CA MET A 78 2.76 -8.07 -2.73
C MET A 78 3.68 -7.67 -3.89
N PRO A 79 4.27 -6.45 -3.92
CA PRO A 79 5.29 -6.14 -4.92
C PRO A 79 6.48 -7.10 -4.86
N TYR A 80 6.96 -7.42 -3.65
CA TYR A 80 8.03 -8.39 -3.47
C TYR A 80 7.68 -9.73 -4.10
N GLY A 81 6.58 -10.34 -3.69
CA GLY A 81 6.21 -11.67 -4.15
C GLY A 81 5.95 -11.74 -5.67
N ILE A 82 5.35 -10.69 -6.25
CA ILE A 82 5.08 -10.65 -7.69
C ILE A 82 6.37 -10.46 -8.50
N LEU A 83 7.23 -9.54 -8.08
CA LEU A 83 8.48 -9.23 -8.79
C LEU A 83 9.51 -10.35 -8.65
N ALA A 84 9.66 -10.94 -7.46
CA ALA A 84 10.52 -12.10 -7.24
C ALA A 84 10.03 -13.34 -8.03
N ARG A 85 8.70 -13.55 -8.09
CA ARG A 85 8.07 -14.59 -8.91
C ARG A 85 8.34 -14.42 -10.41
N ALA A 86 8.39 -13.17 -10.86
CA ALA A 86 8.68 -12.89 -12.25
C ALA A 86 10.11 -13.27 -12.64
N ASP A 87 11.05 -13.30 -11.72
CA ASP A 87 12.47 -13.61 -11.94
C ASP A 87 13.08 -12.82 -13.11
N VAL A 88 12.78 -11.51 -13.14
CA VAL A 88 13.29 -10.57 -14.14
C VAL A 88 14.15 -9.47 -13.53
N ALA A 89 14.30 -9.48 -12.21
CA ALA A 89 15.00 -8.49 -11.41
C ALA A 89 15.56 -9.13 -10.14
N ASP A 90 16.55 -8.49 -9.53
CA ASP A 90 16.97 -8.79 -8.17
C ASP A 90 16.13 -7.94 -7.22
N VAL A 91 15.33 -8.57 -6.35
CA VAL A 91 14.35 -7.90 -5.51
C VAL A 91 14.73 -8.06 -4.05
N LEU A 92 14.95 -6.93 -3.37
CA LEU A 92 15.33 -6.90 -1.96
C LEU A 92 14.31 -6.12 -1.14
N THR A 93 13.92 -6.70 -0.02
CA THR A 93 13.16 -6.00 1.03
C THR A 93 14.15 -5.40 2.03
N LEU A 94 13.92 -4.15 2.41
CA LEU A 94 14.84 -3.36 3.24
C LEU A 94 14.13 -2.79 4.47
N ALA A 95 14.88 -2.67 5.56
CA ALA A 95 14.48 -1.90 6.72
C ALA A 95 15.37 -0.69 6.92
N THR A 96 14.85 0.36 7.56
CA THR A 96 15.64 1.54 7.92
C THR A 96 16.66 1.27 9.03
N ARG A 97 16.44 0.23 9.85
CA ARG A 97 17.31 -0.17 10.97
C ARG A 97 17.42 -1.69 11.04
N PRO A 98 18.43 -2.24 11.74
CA PRO A 98 18.50 -3.68 12.03
C PRO A 98 17.25 -4.21 12.73
N GLY A 99 16.91 -5.47 12.43
CA GLY A 99 15.77 -6.18 13.01
C GLY A 99 14.57 -6.24 12.08
N PRO A 100 13.52 -6.93 12.51
CA PRO A 100 12.36 -7.19 11.68
C PRO A 100 11.51 -5.95 11.44
N VAL A 101 10.73 -5.99 10.37
CA VAL A 101 9.71 -5.00 10.03
C VAL A 101 8.36 -5.49 10.55
N ALA A 102 7.74 -4.72 11.44
CA ALA A 102 6.36 -4.93 11.83
C ALA A 102 5.43 -4.45 10.72
N LEU A 103 4.58 -5.34 10.23
CA LEU A 103 3.65 -5.01 9.16
C LEU A 103 2.24 -4.75 9.73
N TYR A 104 1.56 -3.76 9.16
CA TYR A 104 0.19 -3.41 9.50
C TYR A 104 -0.77 -3.87 8.39
N PRO A 105 -1.89 -4.49 8.72
CA PRO A 105 -2.44 -4.71 10.08
C PRO A 105 -1.98 -6.01 10.74
N ALA A 106 -1.17 -6.81 10.08
CA ALA A 106 -0.70 -8.10 10.57
C ALA A 106 0.65 -8.44 9.96
N LEU A 107 1.29 -9.46 10.53
CA LEU A 107 2.58 -10.01 10.16
C LEU A 107 3.77 -9.23 10.73
N LYS A 108 4.89 -9.94 10.75
CA LYS A 108 6.20 -9.43 11.07
C LYS A 108 7.19 -10.18 10.20
N VAL A 109 8.04 -9.48 9.49
CA VAL A 109 8.95 -10.08 8.52
C VAL A 109 10.39 -9.68 8.78
N GLN A 110 11.30 -10.59 8.50
CA GLN A 110 12.72 -10.30 8.47
C GLN A 110 13.06 -9.74 7.07
N PRO A 111 13.55 -8.51 6.93
CA PRO A 111 13.98 -7.98 5.65
C PRO A 111 15.29 -8.65 5.19
N HIS A 112 15.59 -8.59 3.91
CA HIS A 112 16.84 -9.12 3.36
C HIS A 112 18.06 -8.36 3.93
N THR A 113 17.92 -7.03 4.13
CA THR A 113 19.02 -6.19 4.57
C THR A 113 18.50 -4.85 5.11
N THR A 114 19.38 -4.05 5.69
CA THR A 114 19.12 -2.65 6.03
C THR A 114 19.49 -1.71 4.89
N ILE A 115 18.97 -0.48 4.92
CA ILE A 115 19.35 0.57 3.96
C ILE A 115 20.87 0.86 3.99
N THR A 116 21.51 0.75 5.15
CA THR A 116 22.96 0.98 5.31
C THR A 116 23.78 -0.14 4.65
N GLU A 117 23.41 -1.38 4.90
CA GLU A 117 24.07 -2.55 4.29
C GLU A 117 23.85 -2.58 2.77
N PHE A 118 22.61 -2.22 2.34
CA PHE A 118 22.29 -2.07 0.93
C PHE A 118 23.21 -1.05 0.23
N ASP A 119 23.38 0.14 0.80
CA ASP A 119 24.25 1.17 0.22
C ASP A 119 25.72 0.74 0.16
N ALA A 120 26.18 -0.03 1.14
CA ALA A 120 27.53 -0.59 1.14
C ALA A 120 27.73 -1.65 0.04
N ALA A 121 26.72 -2.52 -0.18
CA ALA A 121 26.78 -3.57 -1.20
C ALA A 121 26.48 -3.04 -2.62
N HIS A 122 25.72 -1.96 -2.74
CA HIS A 122 25.23 -1.40 -4.00
C HIS A 122 25.51 0.10 -4.10
N PRO A 123 26.78 0.53 -4.25
CA PRO A 123 27.17 1.95 -4.27
C PRO A 123 26.49 2.75 -5.39
N ASP A 124 26.16 2.11 -6.52
CA ASP A 124 25.42 2.74 -7.63
C ASP A 124 23.90 2.85 -7.38
N GLY A 125 23.44 2.32 -6.26
CA GLY A 125 22.02 2.35 -5.86
C GLY A 125 21.12 1.41 -6.67
N ALA A 126 19.83 1.43 -6.33
CA ALA A 126 18.77 0.65 -6.97
C ALA A 126 18.37 1.22 -8.33
N ASP A 127 17.78 0.39 -9.19
CA ASP A 127 17.04 0.83 -10.39
C ASP A 127 15.65 1.33 -10.03
N TYR A 128 15.00 0.64 -9.08
CA TYR A 128 13.69 1.03 -8.57
C TYR A 128 13.67 1.02 -7.05
N VAL A 129 13.00 2.00 -6.48
CA VAL A 129 12.69 2.07 -5.06
C VAL A 129 11.19 2.04 -4.89
N ILE A 130 10.66 0.97 -4.32
CA ILE A 130 9.24 0.86 -3.95
C ILE A 130 9.08 1.34 -2.51
N VAL A 131 8.19 2.30 -2.33
CA VAL A 131 7.92 2.98 -1.05
C VAL A 131 6.49 2.65 -0.61
N PRO A 132 6.30 1.68 0.29
CA PRO A 132 5.02 1.37 0.92
C PRO A 132 4.47 2.52 1.77
N ALA A 133 3.21 2.43 2.17
CA ALA A 133 2.67 3.23 3.25
C ALA A 133 3.38 2.87 4.58
N MET A 134 3.69 3.89 5.37
CA MET A 134 4.40 3.79 6.64
C MET A 134 3.67 4.60 7.70
N SER A 135 3.74 4.19 8.98
CA SER A 135 3.13 4.92 10.10
C SER A 135 3.74 6.31 10.32
N ARG A 136 5.01 6.48 9.98
CA ARG A 136 5.72 7.76 10.00
C ARG A 136 6.13 8.13 8.58
N GLU A 137 5.32 8.97 7.98
CA GLU A 137 5.53 9.46 6.61
C GLU A 137 6.73 10.42 6.49
N ASP A 138 7.24 10.87 7.62
CA ASP A 138 8.34 11.82 7.81
C ASP A 138 9.60 11.18 8.42
N ASP A 139 9.72 9.85 8.45
CA ASP A 139 10.92 9.18 8.98
C ASP A 139 12.17 9.66 8.22
N ALA A 140 13.04 10.37 8.95
CA ALA A 140 14.18 11.08 8.38
C ALA A 140 15.14 10.14 7.63
N LEU A 141 15.35 8.91 8.14
CA LEU A 141 16.24 7.93 7.51
C LEU A 141 15.65 7.45 6.18
N ALA A 142 14.36 7.09 6.17
CA ALA A 142 13.67 6.70 4.96
C ALA A 142 13.68 7.81 3.91
N LEU A 143 13.31 9.04 4.30
CA LEU A 143 13.26 10.18 3.38
C LEU A 143 14.62 10.52 2.78
N GLN A 144 15.68 10.53 3.61
CA GLN A 144 17.03 10.80 3.14
C GLN A 144 17.50 9.71 2.18
N TRP A 145 17.28 8.45 2.52
CA TRP A 145 17.70 7.33 1.68
C TRP A 145 16.98 7.33 0.34
N ILE A 146 15.64 7.54 0.31
CA ILE A 146 14.86 7.63 -0.93
C ILE A 146 15.39 8.77 -1.83
N ARG A 147 15.68 9.95 -1.27
CA ARG A 147 16.31 11.06 -2.03
C ARG A 147 17.66 10.67 -2.63
N THR A 148 18.48 9.98 -1.84
CA THR A 148 19.80 9.50 -2.30
C THR A 148 19.65 8.50 -3.44
N GLN A 149 18.73 7.54 -3.37
CA GLN A 149 18.49 6.59 -4.45
C GLN A 149 17.96 7.30 -5.72
N ALA A 150 17.04 8.25 -5.56
CA ALA A 150 16.53 9.05 -6.68
C ALA A 150 17.66 9.87 -7.35
N SER A 151 18.59 10.47 -6.58
CA SER A 151 19.74 11.20 -7.12
C SER A 151 20.73 10.29 -7.87
N LYS A 152 20.76 9.00 -7.53
CA LYS A 152 21.50 7.95 -8.25
C LYS A 152 20.74 7.43 -9.49
N GLY A 153 19.60 8.02 -9.84
CA GLY A 153 18.81 7.68 -11.03
C GLY A 153 17.80 6.55 -10.83
N ALA A 154 17.46 6.18 -9.61
CA ALA A 154 16.39 5.22 -9.36
C ALA A 154 15.03 5.80 -9.70
N ILE A 155 14.14 4.99 -10.29
CA ILE A 155 12.71 5.30 -10.40
C ILE A 155 12.08 5.02 -9.02
N VAL A 156 11.43 6.04 -8.44
CA VAL A 156 10.78 5.93 -7.13
C VAL A 156 9.29 5.68 -7.30
N ILE A 157 8.77 4.64 -6.66
CA ILE A 157 7.37 4.20 -6.78
C ILE A 157 6.70 4.27 -5.40
N GLY A 158 5.89 5.29 -5.17
CA GLY A 158 5.08 5.42 -3.95
C GLY A 158 3.78 4.61 -4.07
N VAL A 159 3.63 3.59 -3.24
CA VAL A 159 2.44 2.72 -3.23
C VAL A 159 1.47 3.20 -2.16
N CYS A 160 0.18 3.36 -2.51
CA CYS A 160 -0.86 3.72 -1.57
C CYS A 160 -0.57 5.08 -0.89
N VAL A 161 -0.53 5.13 0.45
CA VAL A 161 -0.11 6.31 1.23
C VAL A 161 1.41 6.51 1.18
N GLY A 162 2.18 5.57 0.67
CA GLY A 162 3.60 5.76 0.33
C GLY A 162 3.84 6.94 -0.62
N ALA A 163 2.84 7.34 -1.40
CA ALA A 163 2.86 8.59 -2.16
C ALA A 163 3.10 9.83 -1.29
N LYS A 164 2.63 9.85 -0.02
CA LYS A 164 2.90 10.94 0.93
C LYS A 164 4.34 10.89 1.44
N VAL A 165 4.90 9.70 1.67
CA VAL A 165 6.33 9.55 2.00
C VAL A 165 7.18 10.15 0.87
N VAL A 166 6.84 9.83 -0.39
CA VAL A 166 7.53 10.40 -1.56
C VAL A 166 7.29 11.91 -1.67
N ALA A 167 6.09 12.42 -1.35
CA ALA A 167 5.83 13.87 -1.31
C ALA A 167 6.72 14.58 -0.29
N ASN A 168 6.92 13.99 0.90
CA ASN A 168 7.80 14.53 1.94
C ASN A 168 9.29 14.54 1.55
N THR A 169 9.67 13.79 0.51
CA THR A 169 11.03 13.91 -0.06
C THR A 169 11.20 15.12 -0.99
N GLY A 170 10.11 15.78 -1.42
CA GLY A 170 10.12 16.79 -2.48
C GLY A 170 10.15 16.24 -3.90
N LEU A 171 10.25 14.92 -4.08
CA LEU A 171 10.35 14.31 -5.41
C LEU A 171 9.07 14.43 -6.25
N LEU A 172 7.93 14.77 -5.64
CA LEU A 172 6.67 14.99 -6.35
C LEU A 172 6.42 16.46 -6.72
N ASP A 173 7.31 17.39 -6.37
CA ASP A 173 7.12 18.81 -6.66
C ASP A 173 7.07 19.07 -8.18
N GLY A 174 6.02 19.75 -8.63
CA GLY A 174 5.72 20.03 -10.02
C GLY A 174 5.31 18.80 -10.84
N ARG A 175 5.01 17.66 -10.21
CA ARG A 175 4.67 16.39 -10.87
C ARG A 175 3.21 16.01 -10.70
N GLN A 176 2.77 15.08 -11.54
CA GLN A 176 1.49 14.40 -11.42
C GLN A 176 1.60 13.22 -10.44
N ALA A 177 0.58 13.04 -9.61
CA ALA A 177 0.55 11.94 -8.65
C ALA A 177 -0.88 11.49 -8.33
N THR A 178 -1.01 10.26 -7.90
CA THR A 178 -2.20 9.72 -7.26
C THR A 178 -1.83 9.14 -5.89
N THR A 179 -2.83 8.79 -5.08
CA THR A 179 -2.62 8.17 -3.77
C THR A 179 -3.87 7.39 -3.37
N HIS A 180 -3.82 6.71 -2.24
CA HIS A 180 -4.98 6.07 -1.63
C HIS A 180 -6.12 7.07 -1.41
N TRP A 181 -7.37 6.67 -1.70
CA TRP A 181 -8.55 7.53 -1.64
C TRP A 181 -8.69 8.30 -0.32
N TYR A 182 -8.30 7.67 0.79
CA TYR A 182 -8.35 8.28 2.13
C TYR A 182 -7.38 9.46 2.27
N SER A 183 -6.26 9.43 1.56
CA SER A 183 -5.18 10.43 1.66
C SER A 183 -5.18 11.46 0.52
N VAL A 184 -6.19 11.45 -0.37
CA VAL A 184 -6.26 12.42 -1.48
C VAL A 184 -6.26 13.87 -0.98
N ARG A 185 -7.04 14.17 0.08
CA ARG A 185 -7.08 15.52 0.67
C ARG A 185 -5.74 15.92 1.28
N ASP A 186 -4.98 14.97 1.81
CA ASP A 186 -3.66 15.25 2.37
C ASP A 186 -2.64 15.49 1.26
N LEU A 187 -2.67 14.71 0.19
CA LEU A 187 -1.81 14.94 -0.98
C LEU A 187 -2.09 16.32 -1.62
N GLN A 188 -3.35 16.75 -1.64
CA GLN A 188 -3.75 18.06 -2.17
C GLN A 188 -3.29 19.27 -1.31
N LYS A 189 -2.80 19.03 -0.09
CA LYS A 189 -2.16 20.09 0.72
C LYS A 189 -0.76 20.47 0.23
N TYR A 190 -0.17 19.68 -0.67
CA TYR A 190 1.09 19.99 -1.33
C TYR A 190 0.80 20.76 -2.64
N PRO A 191 0.94 22.11 -2.66
CA PRO A 191 0.45 22.92 -3.77
C PRO A 191 1.19 22.68 -5.09
N ALA A 192 2.41 22.16 -5.01
CA ALA A 192 3.22 21.83 -6.17
C ALA A 192 2.85 20.49 -6.82
N ILE A 193 2.03 19.65 -6.18
CA ILE A 193 1.68 18.32 -6.66
C ILE A 193 0.33 18.40 -7.41
N ARG A 194 0.27 17.86 -8.62
CA ARG A 194 -0.96 17.76 -9.41
C ARG A 194 -1.60 16.39 -9.21
N TYR A 195 -2.66 16.32 -8.40
CA TYR A 195 -3.43 15.10 -8.22
C TYR A 195 -4.13 14.67 -9.53
N VAL A 196 -3.99 13.39 -9.88
CA VAL A 196 -4.65 12.77 -11.03
C VAL A 196 -5.70 11.79 -10.53
N ALA A 197 -6.96 12.06 -10.83
CA ALA A 197 -8.08 11.15 -10.58
C ALA A 197 -8.16 10.06 -11.65
N ASP A 198 -8.90 9.00 -11.34
CA ASP A 198 -9.27 7.93 -12.27
C ASP A 198 -8.09 7.18 -12.91
N ARG A 199 -6.94 7.23 -12.25
CA ARG A 199 -5.75 6.45 -12.59
C ARG A 199 -5.25 5.71 -11.34
N ARG A 200 -5.08 4.40 -11.48
CA ARG A 200 -4.54 3.54 -10.42
C ARG A 200 -3.03 3.67 -10.30
N LEU A 201 -2.37 3.96 -11.41
CA LEU A 201 -0.94 4.20 -11.51
C LEU A 201 -0.72 5.48 -12.31
N VAL A 202 0.09 6.38 -11.79
CA VAL A 202 0.52 7.62 -12.43
C VAL A 202 2.04 7.63 -12.44
N VAL A 203 2.64 7.87 -13.61
CA VAL A 203 4.10 7.94 -13.77
C VAL A 203 4.45 9.32 -14.33
N ASP A 204 5.34 10.05 -13.68
CA ASP A 204 5.81 11.35 -14.14
C ASP A 204 7.31 11.55 -13.80
N ARG A 205 8.15 11.61 -14.86
CA ARG A 205 9.58 11.99 -14.77
C ARG A 205 10.38 11.23 -13.69
N GLY A 206 10.36 9.89 -13.75
CA GLY A 206 11.13 9.03 -12.84
C GLY A 206 10.49 8.83 -11.47
N VAL A 207 9.27 9.30 -11.26
CA VAL A 207 8.47 8.99 -10.07
C VAL A 207 7.15 8.39 -10.49
N ALA A 208 6.72 7.35 -9.81
CA ALA A 208 5.41 6.74 -9.98
C ALA A 208 4.66 6.72 -8.65
N THR A 209 3.34 6.80 -8.70
CA THR A 209 2.49 6.67 -7.51
C THR A 209 1.27 5.83 -7.84
N THR A 210 0.77 5.07 -6.85
CA THR A 210 -0.45 4.26 -7.02
C THR A 210 -1.54 4.66 -6.05
N THR A 211 -2.77 4.29 -6.38
CA THR A 211 -3.88 4.27 -5.42
C THR A 211 -3.67 3.18 -4.37
N GLY A 212 -4.67 2.95 -3.50
CA GLY A 212 -4.49 2.01 -2.37
C GLY A 212 -4.62 0.56 -2.71
N ILE A 213 -4.36 -0.12 -1.80
CA ILE A 213 -3.94 -1.43 -1.28
C ILE A 213 -3.72 -2.43 -2.41
N THR A 214 -4.77 -2.93 -3.06
CA THR A 214 -4.65 -3.91 -4.15
C THR A 214 -4.05 -3.34 -5.44
N ALA A 215 -3.81 -2.02 -5.53
CA ALA A 215 -3.15 -1.39 -6.68
C ALA A 215 -1.65 -1.77 -6.79
N SER A 216 -1.05 -2.28 -5.71
CA SER A 216 0.31 -2.84 -5.73
C SER A 216 0.45 -4.01 -6.70
N MET A 217 -0.59 -4.85 -6.87
CA MET A 217 -0.55 -5.98 -7.82
C MET A 217 -0.46 -5.50 -9.29
N PRO A 218 -1.41 -4.70 -9.81
CA PRO A 218 -1.31 -4.20 -11.20
C PRO A 218 -0.08 -3.32 -11.40
N MET A 219 0.40 -2.59 -10.40
CA MET A 219 1.65 -1.83 -10.50
C MET A 219 2.84 -2.78 -10.70
N ALA A 220 2.98 -3.82 -9.87
CA ALA A 220 4.07 -4.78 -10.00
C ALA A 220 4.02 -5.52 -11.35
N LEU A 221 2.83 -5.92 -11.82
CA LEU A 221 2.66 -6.52 -13.15
C LEU A 221 2.99 -5.56 -14.29
N THR A 222 2.64 -4.27 -14.16
CA THR A 222 3.03 -3.25 -15.14
C THR A 222 4.54 -3.05 -15.16
N LEU A 223 5.19 -3.14 -13.98
CA LEU A 223 6.66 -3.09 -13.91
C LEU A 223 7.30 -4.32 -14.55
N VAL A 224 6.77 -5.53 -14.32
CA VAL A 224 7.21 -6.76 -15.02
C VAL A 224 7.04 -6.59 -16.54
N GLU A 225 5.94 -6.01 -17.00
CA GLU A 225 5.69 -5.74 -18.43
C GLU A 225 6.71 -4.76 -19.01
N ALA A 226 7.05 -3.69 -18.28
CA ALA A 226 8.05 -2.71 -18.70
C ALA A 226 9.48 -3.29 -18.77
N ILE A 227 9.81 -4.25 -17.89
CA ILE A 227 11.13 -4.90 -17.83
C ILE A 227 11.24 -6.03 -18.86
N ALA A 228 10.26 -6.92 -18.94
CA ALA A 228 10.37 -8.19 -19.67
C ALA A 228 9.24 -8.43 -20.67
N GLY A 229 8.38 -7.46 -20.90
CA GLY A 229 7.33 -7.51 -21.89
C GLY A 229 6.04 -8.18 -21.43
N ARG A 230 4.98 -7.99 -22.23
CA ARG A 230 3.60 -8.38 -21.94
C ARG A 230 3.44 -9.87 -21.65
N ALA A 231 4.05 -10.75 -22.45
CA ALA A 231 3.92 -12.19 -22.28
C ALA A 231 4.39 -12.68 -20.92
N LYS A 232 5.51 -12.11 -20.40
CA LYS A 232 6.03 -12.43 -19.07
C LYS A 232 5.07 -11.97 -17.97
N SER A 233 4.57 -10.76 -18.08
CA SER A 233 3.62 -10.20 -17.13
C SER A 233 2.31 -11.01 -17.09
N GLU A 234 1.79 -11.45 -18.24
CA GLU A 234 0.62 -12.32 -18.33
C GLU A 234 0.84 -13.70 -17.69
N ALA A 235 2.02 -14.27 -17.86
CA ALA A 235 2.35 -15.53 -17.20
C ALA A 235 2.33 -15.39 -15.67
N VAL A 236 2.93 -14.33 -15.13
CA VAL A 236 2.91 -14.03 -13.69
C VAL A 236 1.49 -13.75 -13.21
N ALA A 237 0.71 -12.98 -13.96
CA ALA A 237 -0.68 -12.66 -13.60
C ALA A 237 -1.55 -13.93 -13.50
N ARG A 238 -1.42 -14.86 -14.45
CA ARG A 238 -2.12 -16.15 -14.39
C ARG A 238 -1.71 -16.97 -13.16
N ASP A 239 -0.42 -16.98 -12.84
CA ASP A 239 0.10 -17.73 -11.70
C ASP A 239 -0.41 -17.20 -10.34
N ILE A 240 -0.66 -15.91 -10.23
CA ILE A 240 -1.30 -15.31 -9.04
C ILE A 240 -2.83 -15.22 -9.13
N GLY A 241 -3.45 -15.83 -10.13
CA GLY A 241 -4.90 -15.87 -10.31
C GLY A 241 -5.53 -14.55 -10.78
N LEU A 242 -4.75 -13.62 -11.33
CA LEU A 242 -5.24 -12.34 -11.81
C LEU A 242 -5.44 -12.34 -13.32
N ALA A 243 -6.70 -12.38 -13.77
CA ALA A 243 -7.04 -12.48 -15.20
C ALA A 243 -6.71 -11.21 -15.99
N HIS A 244 -6.85 -10.06 -15.40
CA HIS A 244 -6.66 -8.75 -16.05
C HIS A 244 -6.08 -7.73 -15.08
N TRP A 245 -5.21 -6.85 -15.58
CA TRP A 245 -4.72 -5.69 -14.85
C TRP A 245 -4.55 -4.51 -15.80
N ASP A 246 -4.77 -3.33 -15.29
CA ASP A 246 -4.52 -2.06 -15.98
C ASP A 246 -4.51 -0.90 -14.96
N ALA A 247 -4.20 0.30 -15.45
CA ALA A 247 -4.18 1.49 -14.61
C ALA A 247 -5.56 2.19 -14.49
N ARG A 248 -6.66 1.60 -15.02
CA ARG A 248 -8.00 2.18 -14.88
C ARG A 248 -8.45 2.20 -13.43
N HIS A 249 -9.03 3.31 -13.04
CA HIS A 249 -9.59 3.52 -11.72
C HIS A 249 -10.85 4.37 -11.83
N ARG A 250 -11.73 4.27 -10.86
CA ARG A 250 -12.89 5.15 -10.71
C ARG A 250 -12.83 5.76 -9.32
N SER A 251 -12.16 6.91 -9.21
CA SER A 251 -11.87 7.55 -7.92
C SER A 251 -13.11 7.86 -7.10
N GLU A 252 -14.21 8.27 -7.74
CA GLU A 252 -15.49 8.55 -7.07
C GLU A 252 -16.14 7.33 -6.40
N ALA A 253 -15.77 6.10 -6.80
CA ALA A 253 -16.26 4.88 -6.19
C ALA A 253 -15.62 4.60 -4.82
N PHE A 254 -14.51 5.26 -4.52
CA PHE A 254 -13.75 5.08 -3.30
C PHE A 254 -13.87 6.32 -2.41
N ARG A 255 -14.79 6.26 -1.47
CA ARG A 255 -15.05 7.32 -0.49
C ARG A 255 -15.63 6.75 0.80
N PHE A 256 -15.57 7.52 1.87
CA PHE A 256 -16.21 7.14 3.12
C PHE A 256 -17.72 7.23 2.99
N THR A 257 -18.39 6.08 3.03
CA THR A 257 -19.84 5.95 2.78
C THR A 257 -20.60 5.53 4.02
N ARG A 258 -21.90 5.78 4.05
CA ARG A 258 -22.78 5.34 5.13
C ARG A 258 -22.73 3.81 5.35
N PRO A 259 -22.84 2.95 4.32
CA PRO A 259 -22.71 1.49 4.52
C PRO A 259 -21.36 1.10 5.13
N PHE A 260 -20.25 1.71 4.68
CA PHE A 260 -18.94 1.46 5.24
C PHE A 260 -18.88 1.88 6.72
N ALA A 261 -19.37 3.08 7.06
CA ALA A 261 -19.40 3.58 8.43
C ALA A 261 -20.24 2.68 9.35
N VAL A 262 -21.41 2.26 8.90
CA VAL A 262 -22.27 1.33 9.66
C VAL A 262 -21.53 0.02 9.93
N THR A 263 -20.94 -0.59 8.90
CA THR A 263 -20.18 -1.83 9.05
C THR A 263 -19.01 -1.68 10.02
N ALA A 264 -18.21 -0.60 9.86
CA ALA A 264 -17.08 -0.35 10.73
C ALA A 264 -17.49 -0.15 12.20
N ILE A 265 -18.53 0.67 12.44
CA ILE A 265 -19.06 0.94 13.78
C ILE A 265 -19.62 -0.33 14.41
N THR A 266 -20.50 -1.06 13.71
CA THR A 266 -21.12 -2.28 14.25
C THR A 266 -20.09 -3.36 14.55
N ASN A 267 -19.12 -3.57 13.67
CA ASN A 267 -18.04 -4.53 13.92
C ASN A 267 -17.14 -4.11 15.09
N THR A 268 -16.82 -2.82 15.21
CA THR A 268 -15.99 -2.31 16.31
C THR A 268 -16.72 -2.44 17.65
N LEU A 269 -18.01 -2.11 17.69
CA LEU A 269 -18.82 -2.16 18.91
C LEU A 269 -19.14 -3.60 19.35
N ALA A 270 -19.17 -4.55 18.43
CA ALA A 270 -19.45 -5.97 18.72
C ALA A 270 -18.22 -6.66 19.36
N PHE A 271 -17.66 -6.08 20.43
CA PHE A 271 -16.43 -6.57 21.09
C PHE A 271 -16.58 -8.01 21.65
N TRP A 272 -17.81 -8.46 21.96
CA TRP A 272 -18.12 -9.83 22.40
C TRP A 272 -18.05 -10.85 21.25
N ASN A 273 -17.94 -10.39 20.02
CA ASN A 273 -17.96 -11.19 18.79
C ASN A 273 -16.65 -11.07 18.01
N ARG A 274 -15.57 -10.73 18.70
CA ARG A 274 -14.25 -10.63 18.08
C ARG A 274 -13.69 -12.00 17.81
N GLU A 275 -13.04 -12.16 16.66
CA GLU A 275 -12.49 -13.40 16.16
C GLU A 275 -10.97 -13.29 15.99
N GLN A 276 -10.26 -14.35 16.33
CA GLN A 276 -8.85 -14.53 16.02
C GLN A 276 -8.74 -15.66 14.99
N LEU A 277 -8.13 -15.36 13.87
CA LEU A 277 -7.97 -16.29 12.74
C LEU A 277 -6.51 -16.73 12.69
N GLY A 278 -6.27 -18.00 12.98
CA GLY A 278 -4.95 -18.59 12.94
C GLY A 278 -4.55 -18.91 11.50
N ILE A 279 -3.40 -18.40 11.07
CA ILE A 279 -2.77 -18.76 9.79
C ILE A 279 -1.57 -19.65 10.11
N ALA A 280 -1.65 -20.92 9.75
CA ALA A 280 -0.53 -21.85 9.89
C ALA A 280 0.54 -21.50 8.84
N LEU A 281 1.74 -21.15 9.30
CA LEU A 281 2.87 -20.92 8.42
C LEU A 281 3.63 -22.24 8.23
N THR A 282 3.79 -22.61 6.98
CA THR A 282 4.66 -23.70 6.56
C THR A 282 5.77 -23.13 5.68
N SER A 283 6.94 -23.76 5.69
CA SER A 283 8.02 -23.37 4.78
C SER A 283 7.56 -23.47 3.33
N GLY A 284 7.86 -22.44 2.53
CA GLY A 284 7.42 -22.33 1.16
C GLY A 284 6.02 -21.72 0.98
N ILE A 285 5.41 -21.14 2.03
CA ILE A 285 4.15 -20.41 1.88
C ILE A 285 4.29 -19.24 0.89
N ASP A 286 3.26 -19.06 0.05
CA ASP A 286 3.23 -17.96 -0.92
C ASP A 286 3.02 -16.61 -0.22
N GLU A 287 3.96 -15.71 -0.37
CA GLU A 287 3.97 -14.40 0.29
C GLU A 287 2.82 -13.48 -0.17
N VAL A 288 2.38 -13.58 -1.44
CA VAL A 288 1.25 -12.79 -1.96
C VAL A 288 -0.05 -13.25 -1.33
N SER A 289 -0.27 -14.56 -1.31
CA SER A 289 -1.46 -15.15 -0.67
C SER A 289 -1.48 -14.89 0.83
N LEU A 290 -0.35 -15.02 1.49
CA LEU A 290 -0.21 -14.72 2.92
C LEU A 290 -0.57 -13.26 3.22
N ALA A 291 -0.01 -12.31 2.47
CA ALA A 291 -0.28 -10.89 2.63
C ALA A 291 -1.76 -10.57 2.43
N LEU A 292 -2.39 -11.09 1.36
CA LEU A 292 -3.80 -10.86 1.07
C LEU A 292 -4.72 -11.41 2.17
N VAL A 293 -4.48 -12.64 2.63
CA VAL A 293 -5.32 -13.25 3.67
C VAL A 293 -5.14 -12.54 5.00
N ALA A 294 -3.90 -12.28 5.41
CA ALA A 294 -3.60 -11.62 6.68
C ALA A 294 -4.16 -10.19 6.73
N ASP A 295 -4.02 -9.43 5.64
CA ASP A 295 -4.56 -8.07 5.53
C ASP A 295 -6.10 -8.07 5.53
N ALA A 296 -6.74 -8.84 4.65
CA ALA A 296 -8.18 -8.85 4.50
C ALA A 296 -8.90 -9.20 5.82
N TRP A 297 -8.44 -10.22 6.51
CA TRP A 297 -9.04 -10.63 7.78
C TRP A 297 -8.74 -9.68 8.95
N SER A 298 -7.64 -8.94 8.90
CA SER A 298 -7.31 -7.97 9.95
C SER A 298 -7.94 -6.59 9.73
N ARG A 299 -8.57 -6.32 8.57
CA ARG A 299 -9.25 -5.04 8.28
C ARG A 299 -10.77 -5.07 8.45
N THR A 300 -11.31 -6.15 8.98
CA THR A 300 -12.77 -6.29 9.16
C THR A 300 -13.34 -5.45 10.31
N TYR A 301 -12.50 -4.83 11.13
CA TYR A 301 -12.82 -4.21 12.44
C TYR A 301 -13.34 -5.21 13.48
N ARG A 302 -13.43 -6.49 13.15
CA ARG A 302 -13.98 -7.56 13.99
C ARG A 302 -12.97 -8.67 14.23
N SER A 303 -12.20 -9.05 13.23
CA SER A 303 -11.25 -10.14 13.29
C SER A 303 -9.81 -9.65 13.21
N ARG A 304 -8.90 -10.51 13.64
CA ARG A 304 -7.45 -10.31 13.55
C ARG A 304 -6.79 -11.61 13.09
N ALA A 305 -5.99 -11.55 12.07
CA ALA A 305 -5.14 -12.65 11.66
C ALA A 305 -3.91 -12.76 12.58
N LEU A 306 -3.63 -13.97 13.02
CA LEU A 306 -2.46 -14.32 13.80
C LEU A 306 -1.75 -15.47 13.10
N THR A 307 -0.43 -15.39 12.99
CA THR A 307 0.38 -16.47 12.42
C THR A 307 0.93 -17.38 13.50
N PHE A 308 1.03 -18.66 13.21
CA PHE A 308 1.70 -19.65 14.04
C PHE A 308 2.48 -20.63 13.18
N ALA A 309 3.61 -21.09 13.69
CA ALA A 309 4.50 -22.04 12.99
C ALA A 309 5.09 -23.00 14.01
N ALA A 310 5.64 -24.11 13.52
CA ALA A 310 6.38 -25.06 14.35
C ALA A 310 7.77 -24.51 14.78
N THR A 311 8.27 -23.50 14.08
CA THR A 311 9.56 -22.84 14.29
C THR A 311 9.34 -21.35 14.60
N ALA A 312 10.36 -20.68 15.12
CA ALA A 312 10.31 -19.25 15.42
C ALA A 312 10.11 -18.39 14.16
N GLU A 313 10.58 -18.88 13.02
CA GLU A 313 10.47 -18.25 11.71
C GLU A 313 10.04 -19.27 10.66
N ALA A 314 9.29 -18.82 9.65
CA ALA A 314 8.93 -19.59 8.49
C ALA A 314 9.40 -18.84 7.24
N GLN A 315 10.12 -19.54 6.36
CA GLN A 315 10.59 -18.97 5.10
C GLN A 315 9.46 -19.04 4.07
N THR A 316 9.23 -17.94 3.35
CA THR A 316 8.29 -17.94 2.23
C THR A 316 8.87 -18.64 1.00
N SER A 317 8.08 -18.75 -0.06
CA SER A 317 8.52 -19.47 -1.27
C SER A 317 9.67 -18.79 -2.02
N ARG A 318 9.92 -17.53 -1.70
CA ARG A 318 10.96 -16.70 -2.37
C ARG A 318 11.93 -16.00 -1.40
N GLY A 319 11.93 -16.38 -0.13
CA GLY A 319 12.85 -15.87 0.87
C GLY A 319 12.23 -15.36 2.14
#